data_389d5a067bf6d1f6e6f5f3cab3e361ca
#
_entry.id   389d5a067bf6d1f6e6f5f3cab3e361ca
#
_cell.length_a   1.000
_cell.length_b   1.000
_cell.length_c   1.000
_cell.angle_alpha   90.00
_cell.angle_beta   90.00
_cell.angle_gamma   90.00
#
_symmetry.space_group_name_H-M   'P 1'
#
loop_
_entity.id
_entity.type
_entity.pdbx_description
1 polymer ?
#
loop_
_entity_poly.entity_id
_entity_poly.type
_entity_poly.pdbx_seq_one_letter_code
_entity_poly.pdbx_strand_id
1 'polypeptide(L)'
;AERAMSEIGSGDSVTVSQAVYPLMQALDIEYLDIDLAIGGMEQRKVHMLARDTLPSIDYESPTCLHTPLISELSTGIGKMSSSSGVTISMEDSTDDIEEKVNGAFCPAGEVDPEPTDEGEERNNPVLEIFEYHVFPRFERVVVERPEEYGGDLEYDSYEELEADFASGELHPADAKPTLAKYLDKLVEPGREKLREQRI
;
A
#
# COMPACT_ATOMS: atom_id res chain seq x y z
N ALA A 1 19.60 0.83 17.21
CA ALA A 1 20.41 1.67 16.33
C ALA A 1 20.99 0.85 15.15
N GLU A 2 21.77 -0.20 15.37
CA GLU A 2 22.40 -0.98 14.27
C GLU A 2 21.38 -1.55 13.25
N ARG A 3 20.24 -2.08 13.71
CA ARG A 3 19.19 -2.60 12.82
C ARG A 3 18.44 -1.52 12.01
N ALA A 4 18.33 -0.29 12.55
CA ALA A 4 17.76 0.83 11.80
C ALA A 4 18.74 1.41 10.77
N MET A 5 20.05 1.21 11.00
CA MET A 5 21.12 1.69 10.13
C MET A 5 21.42 0.74 8.96
N SER A 6 21.21 -0.58 9.12
CA SER A 6 21.57 -1.58 8.11
C SER A 6 20.72 -1.54 6.82
N GLU A 7 19.59 -0.83 6.82
CA GLU A 7 18.68 -0.73 5.65
C GLU A 7 18.76 0.63 4.94
N ILE A 8 19.50 1.58 5.49
CA ILE A 8 19.63 2.94 4.91
C ILE A 8 20.76 3.01 3.87
N GLY A 9 21.61 2.01 3.78
CA GLY A 9 22.75 2.02 2.86
C GLY A 9 22.96 0.67 2.18
N SER A 10 22.77 0.63 0.88
CA SER A 10 23.18 -0.49 0.01
C SER A 10 24.69 -0.45 -0.35
N GLY A 11 25.54 0.14 0.50
CA GLY A 11 26.97 0.27 0.25
C GLY A 11 27.83 -0.02 1.49
N ASP A 12 29.10 -0.37 1.29
CA ASP A 12 30.06 -0.77 2.32
C ASP A 12 30.38 0.30 3.39
N SER A 13 29.81 1.51 3.31
CA SER A 13 30.02 2.58 4.29
C SER A 13 28.77 3.38 4.60
N VAL A 14 28.33 3.38 5.86
CA VAL A 14 27.25 4.23 6.36
C VAL A 14 27.81 5.66 6.56
N THR A 15 27.14 6.64 5.95
CA THR A 15 27.49 8.06 6.13
C THR A 15 26.96 8.59 7.47
N VAL A 16 27.57 9.67 7.99
CA VAL A 16 27.09 10.32 9.22
C VAL A 16 25.66 10.82 9.05
N SER A 17 25.28 11.33 7.89
CA SER A 17 23.91 11.79 7.61
C SER A 17 22.89 10.65 7.69
N GLN A 18 23.21 9.48 7.19
CA GLN A 18 22.36 8.29 7.32
C GLN A 18 22.19 7.84 8.77
N ALA A 19 23.21 7.99 9.60
CA ALA A 19 23.13 7.67 11.02
C ALA A 19 22.34 8.72 11.81
N VAL A 20 22.43 10.00 11.46
CA VAL A 20 21.76 11.11 12.16
C VAL A 20 20.30 11.25 11.75
N TYR A 21 19.93 10.96 10.50
CA TYR A 21 18.56 11.12 9.99
C TYR A 21 17.48 10.43 10.84
N PRO A 22 17.61 9.15 11.23
CA PRO A 22 16.60 8.49 12.09
C PRO A 22 16.48 9.14 13.48
N LEU A 23 17.57 9.69 14.02
CA LEU A 23 17.55 10.39 15.31
C LEU A 23 16.85 11.73 15.20
N MET A 24 17.03 12.47 14.11
CA MET A 24 16.31 13.71 13.84
C MET A 24 14.81 13.44 13.70
N GLN A 25 14.43 12.45 12.94
CA GLN A 25 13.02 12.06 12.80
C GLN A 25 12.39 11.61 14.13
N ALA A 26 13.15 10.91 14.98
CA ALA A 26 12.69 10.56 16.32
C ALA A 26 12.45 11.80 17.20
N LEU A 27 13.34 12.82 17.10
CA LEU A 27 13.20 14.07 17.82
C LEU A 27 12.05 14.94 17.27
N ASP A 28 11.72 14.87 15.99
CA ASP A 28 10.60 15.60 15.40
C ASP A 28 9.28 15.27 16.09
N ILE A 29 9.11 14.04 16.58
CA ILE A 29 7.93 13.60 17.32
C ILE A 29 7.74 14.45 18.57
N GLU A 30 8.80 14.68 19.33
CA GLU A 30 8.77 15.51 20.54
C GLU A 30 8.66 16.99 20.20
N TYR A 31 9.48 17.51 19.28
CA TYR A 31 9.47 18.93 18.92
C TYR A 31 8.17 19.42 18.28
N LEU A 32 7.42 18.52 17.66
CA LEU A 32 6.10 18.81 17.08
C LEU A 32 4.95 18.54 18.07
N ASP A 33 5.26 18.12 19.30
CA ASP A 33 4.27 17.80 20.36
C ASP A 33 3.22 16.78 19.87
N ILE A 34 3.72 15.65 19.33
CA ILE A 34 2.90 14.64 18.67
C ILE A 34 2.49 13.54 19.64
N ASP A 35 1.19 13.40 19.92
CA ASP A 35 0.61 12.31 20.72
C ASP A 35 0.59 10.98 19.94
N LEU A 36 0.33 11.05 18.63
CA LEU A 36 0.19 9.90 17.74
C LEU A 36 1.00 10.08 16.45
N ALA A 37 2.07 9.31 16.30
CA ALA A 37 2.85 9.23 15.08
C ALA A 37 2.27 8.17 14.13
N ILE A 38 1.86 8.58 12.92
CA ILE A 38 1.32 7.70 11.89
C ILE A 38 2.32 7.57 10.75
N GLY A 39 2.53 6.35 10.26
CA GLY A 39 3.38 6.08 9.11
C GLY A 39 3.10 4.73 8.47
N GLY A 40 3.67 4.48 7.30
CA GLY A 40 3.68 3.15 6.73
C GLY A 40 4.58 2.20 7.55
N MET A 41 4.49 0.90 7.28
CA MET A 41 5.25 -0.12 8.00
C MET A 41 6.78 0.10 7.90
N GLU A 42 7.27 0.76 6.84
CA GLU A 42 8.68 1.13 6.68
C GLU A 42 9.16 2.12 7.75
N GLN A 43 8.26 2.95 8.31
CA GLN A 43 8.58 3.90 9.37
C GLN A 43 8.67 3.24 10.75
N ARG A 44 8.22 1.99 10.89
CA ARG A 44 8.16 1.30 12.17
C ARG A 44 9.50 1.28 12.90
N LYS A 45 10.61 1.10 12.18
CA LYS A 45 11.95 1.03 12.79
C LYS A 45 12.37 2.35 13.45
N VAL A 46 12.09 3.48 12.79
CA VAL A 46 12.37 4.81 13.34
C VAL A 46 11.43 5.12 14.50
N HIS A 47 10.16 4.76 14.39
CA HIS A 47 9.21 4.93 15.49
C HIS A 47 9.57 4.07 16.71
N MET A 48 10.07 2.85 16.52
CA MET A 48 10.57 2.04 17.65
C MET A 48 11.85 2.63 18.24
N LEU A 49 12.76 3.19 17.40
CA LEU A 49 13.91 3.93 17.89
C LEU A 49 13.48 5.12 18.77
N ALA A 50 12.48 5.89 18.35
CA ALA A 50 11.94 7.00 19.16
C ALA A 50 11.40 6.48 20.51
N ARG A 51 10.62 5.42 20.51
CA ARG A 51 10.07 4.81 21.73
C ARG A 51 11.15 4.33 22.70
N ASP A 52 12.28 3.86 22.19
CA ASP A 52 13.39 3.34 23.00
C ASP A 52 14.30 4.47 23.53
N THR A 53 14.46 5.55 22.76
CA THR A 53 15.46 6.60 23.05
C THR A 53 14.89 7.84 23.73
N LEU A 54 13.70 8.30 23.38
CA LEU A 54 13.09 9.53 23.95
C LEU A 54 12.97 9.47 25.47
N PRO A 55 12.55 8.35 26.12
CA PRO A 55 12.52 8.26 27.58
C PRO A 55 13.89 8.38 28.24
N SER A 56 14.97 8.06 27.55
CA SER A 56 16.34 8.18 28.09
C SER A 56 16.83 9.62 28.21
N ILE A 57 16.13 10.56 27.59
CA ILE A 57 16.40 12.00 27.60
C ILE A 57 15.21 12.81 28.16
N ASP A 58 14.43 12.18 29.04
CA ASP A 58 13.30 12.76 29.79
C ASP A 58 12.09 13.18 28.93
N TYR A 59 11.90 12.59 27.72
CA TYR A 59 10.69 12.76 26.91
C TYR A 59 9.77 11.53 27.01
N GLU A 60 8.51 11.71 26.62
CA GLU A 60 7.52 10.63 26.65
C GLU A 60 7.70 9.66 25.45
N SER A 61 7.30 8.40 25.66
CA SER A 61 7.30 7.41 24.60
C SER A 61 6.09 7.60 23.68
N PRO A 62 6.24 7.84 22.37
CA PRO A 62 5.12 8.12 21.50
C PRO A 62 4.21 6.91 21.27
N THR A 63 2.93 7.16 21.03
CA THR A 63 2.04 6.19 20.42
C THR A 63 2.26 6.17 18.92
N CYS A 64 2.41 4.97 18.33
CA CYS A 64 2.70 4.84 16.91
C CYS A 64 1.66 3.92 16.24
N LEU A 65 1.13 4.37 15.11
CA LEU A 65 0.24 3.62 14.24
C LEU A 65 0.93 3.37 12.89
N HIS A 66 0.93 2.11 12.44
CA HIS A 66 1.52 1.75 11.16
C HIS A 66 0.46 1.18 10.23
N THR A 67 0.43 1.68 9.00
CA THR A 67 -0.41 1.15 7.93
C THR A 67 0.39 0.18 7.06
N PRO A 68 -0.25 -0.85 6.47
CA PRO A 68 0.39 -1.64 5.44
C PRO A 68 0.82 -0.76 4.26
N LEU A 69 1.78 -1.25 3.48
CA LEU A 69 2.21 -0.63 2.22
C LEU A 69 1.51 -1.34 1.07
N ILE A 70 1.22 -0.58 0.02
CA ILE A 70 0.80 -1.15 -1.26
C ILE A 70 2.03 -1.26 -2.14
N SER A 71 2.23 -2.41 -2.73
CA SER A 71 3.34 -2.69 -3.62
C SER A 71 3.23 -1.87 -4.91
N GLU A 72 4.37 -1.65 -5.58
CA GLU A 72 4.38 -0.93 -6.86
C GLU A 72 3.47 -1.63 -7.87
N LEU A 73 2.60 -0.84 -8.51
CA LEU A 73 1.43 -1.36 -9.22
C LEU A 73 1.79 -2.23 -10.43
N SER A 74 2.84 -1.89 -11.17
CA SER A 74 3.19 -2.59 -12.42
C SER A 74 4.09 -3.80 -12.23
N THR A 75 4.83 -3.87 -11.12
CA THR A 75 5.82 -4.93 -10.88
C THR A 75 5.54 -5.80 -9.67
N GLY A 76 4.76 -5.28 -8.69
CA GLY A 76 4.57 -5.90 -7.39
C GLY A 76 5.79 -5.82 -6.47
N ILE A 77 6.84 -5.05 -6.84
CA ILE A 77 8.10 -4.97 -6.11
C ILE A 77 8.17 -3.65 -5.33
N GLY A 78 8.63 -3.74 -4.08
CA GLY A 78 8.79 -2.56 -3.22
C GLY A 78 7.47 -1.91 -2.86
N LYS A 79 7.39 -0.57 -2.84
CA LYS A 79 6.19 0.18 -2.47
C LYS A 79 5.73 1.10 -3.59
N MET A 80 4.43 1.31 -3.70
CA MET A 80 3.85 2.35 -4.56
C MET A 80 4.36 3.72 -4.11
N SER A 81 4.90 4.51 -5.04
CA SER A 81 5.49 5.82 -4.77
C SER A 81 5.24 6.80 -5.90
N SER A 82 4.92 8.04 -5.54
CA SER A 82 4.74 9.13 -6.53
C SER A 82 6.05 9.54 -7.24
N SER A 83 7.20 9.13 -6.73
CA SER A 83 8.52 9.44 -7.31
C SER A 83 9.03 8.38 -8.27
N SER A 84 8.43 7.20 -8.27
CA SER A 84 8.82 6.07 -9.13
C SER A 84 7.64 5.16 -9.37
N GLY A 85 7.51 4.64 -10.58
CA GLY A 85 6.48 3.69 -10.93
C GLY A 85 5.09 4.31 -11.16
N VAL A 86 4.09 3.44 -11.24
CA VAL A 86 2.69 3.81 -11.48
C VAL A 86 1.97 3.95 -10.13
N THR A 87 1.34 5.11 -9.92
CA THR A 87 0.56 5.39 -8.69
C THR A 87 -0.85 5.82 -9.04
N ILE A 88 -1.81 5.48 -8.15
CA ILE A 88 -3.18 5.96 -8.22
C ILE A 88 -3.28 7.25 -7.41
N SER A 89 -3.81 8.30 -8.03
CA SER A 89 -3.94 9.63 -7.45
C SER A 89 -5.41 10.04 -7.31
N MET A 90 -5.68 10.93 -6.36
CA MET A 90 -7.00 11.59 -6.25
C MET A 90 -7.36 12.46 -7.49
N GLU A 91 -6.37 12.78 -8.32
CA GLU A 91 -6.57 13.57 -9.55
C GLU A 91 -6.87 12.69 -10.78
N ASP A 92 -6.64 11.39 -10.68
CA ASP A 92 -6.87 10.47 -11.79
C ASP A 92 -8.34 10.47 -12.22
N SER A 93 -8.56 10.48 -13.53
CA SER A 93 -9.89 10.23 -14.10
C SER A 93 -10.27 8.76 -13.98
N THR A 94 -11.51 8.42 -14.24
CA THR A 94 -11.96 7.02 -14.33
C THR A 94 -11.12 6.23 -15.33
N ASP A 95 -10.88 6.81 -16.52
CA ASP A 95 -10.08 6.19 -17.59
C ASP A 95 -8.63 5.98 -17.14
N ASP A 96 -8.01 6.94 -16.40
CA ASP A 96 -6.65 6.80 -15.87
C ASP A 96 -6.57 5.66 -14.85
N ILE A 97 -7.57 5.53 -13.96
CA ILE A 97 -7.63 4.44 -12.98
C ILE A 97 -7.75 3.09 -13.68
N GLU A 98 -8.66 2.99 -14.68
CA GLU A 98 -8.84 1.77 -15.46
C GLU A 98 -7.55 1.36 -16.18
N GLU A 99 -6.86 2.30 -16.85
CA GLU A 99 -5.60 2.03 -17.54
C GLU A 99 -4.52 1.53 -16.57
N LYS A 100 -4.34 2.22 -15.44
CA LYS A 100 -3.34 1.87 -14.41
C LYS A 100 -3.61 0.50 -13.79
N VAL A 101 -4.86 0.21 -13.41
CA VAL A 101 -5.24 -1.07 -12.82
C VAL A 101 -5.15 -2.22 -13.83
N ASN A 102 -5.53 -1.97 -15.10
CA ASN A 102 -5.37 -2.97 -16.15
C ASN A 102 -3.90 -3.33 -16.40
N GLY A 103 -2.98 -2.35 -16.26
CA GLY A 103 -1.54 -2.55 -16.34
C GLY A 103 -0.90 -3.15 -15.07
N ALA A 104 -1.65 -3.31 -13.98
CA ALA A 104 -1.11 -3.78 -12.71
C ALA A 104 -0.58 -5.22 -12.78
N PHE A 105 0.46 -5.51 -12.01
CA PHE A 105 0.95 -6.86 -11.79
C PHE A 105 -0.11 -7.67 -11.02
N CYS A 106 -0.56 -8.75 -11.60
CA CYS A 106 -1.58 -9.63 -11.01
C CYS A 106 -1.53 -10.99 -11.70
N PRO A 107 -0.59 -11.85 -11.32
CA PRO A 107 -0.47 -13.18 -11.91
C PRO A 107 -1.65 -14.06 -11.46
N ALA A 108 -2.20 -14.83 -12.38
CA ALA A 108 -3.41 -15.63 -12.13
C ALA A 108 -3.15 -16.74 -11.10
N GLY A 109 -3.98 -16.77 -10.07
CA GLY A 109 -3.90 -17.77 -9.00
C GLY A 109 -2.77 -17.56 -7.99
N GLU A 110 -1.94 -16.53 -8.15
CA GLU A 110 -0.82 -16.27 -7.25
C GLU A 110 -1.19 -15.15 -6.25
N VAL A 111 -1.51 -15.54 -5.03
CA VAL A 111 -1.73 -14.61 -3.90
C VAL A 111 -0.39 -14.06 -3.45
N ASP A 112 0.58 -14.93 -3.20
CA ASP A 112 1.98 -14.63 -2.88
C ASP A 112 2.87 -15.02 -4.06
N PRO A 113 3.12 -14.12 -5.02
CA PRO A 113 3.94 -14.43 -6.19
C PRO A 113 5.38 -14.77 -5.81
N GLU A 114 5.98 -15.68 -6.60
CA GLU A 114 7.39 -16.01 -6.43
C GLU A 114 8.29 -14.77 -6.58
N PRO A 115 9.37 -14.67 -5.79
CA PRO A 115 10.37 -13.61 -5.92
C PRO A 115 10.95 -13.55 -7.35
N THR A 116 11.52 -12.40 -7.69
CA THR A 116 12.23 -12.26 -8.97
C THR A 116 13.48 -13.15 -9.04
N ASP A 117 14.03 -13.35 -10.23
CA ASP A 117 15.30 -14.06 -10.41
C ASP A 117 16.46 -13.40 -9.65
N GLU A 118 16.35 -12.12 -9.32
CA GLU A 118 17.31 -11.36 -8.51
C GLU A 118 17.04 -11.48 -7.01
N GLY A 119 15.98 -12.18 -6.61
CA GLY A 119 15.59 -12.44 -5.21
C GLY A 119 14.79 -11.31 -4.57
N GLU A 120 14.24 -10.39 -5.33
CA GLU A 120 13.34 -9.36 -4.81
C GLU A 120 11.95 -9.94 -4.53
N GLU A 121 11.43 -9.71 -3.33
CA GLU A 121 10.09 -10.11 -2.95
C GLU A 121 9.03 -9.39 -3.80
N ARG A 122 8.01 -10.13 -4.19
CA ARG A 122 6.85 -9.64 -4.93
C ARG A 122 5.57 -9.85 -4.14
N ASN A 123 4.65 -8.91 -4.27
CA ASN A 123 3.28 -9.07 -3.79
C ASN A 123 2.31 -8.85 -4.96
N ASN A 124 1.04 -9.13 -4.71
CA ASN A 124 -0.01 -8.87 -5.68
C ASN A 124 -0.73 -7.55 -5.33
N PRO A 125 -0.37 -6.40 -5.96
CA PRO A 125 -0.93 -5.09 -5.60
C PRO A 125 -2.44 -5.01 -5.83
N VAL A 126 -3.01 -5.80 -6.72
CA VAL A 126 -4.45 -5.85 -6.95
C VAL A 126 -5.17 -6.43 -5.73
N LEU A 127 -4.65 -7.53 -5.17
CA LEU A 127 -5.20 -8.14 -3.96
C LEU A 127 -4.97 -7.25 -2.73
N GLU A 128 -3.77 -6.67 -2.57
CA GLU A 128 -3.48 -5.74 -1.48
C GLU A 128 -4.46 -4.56 -1.46
N ILE A 129 -4.82 -3.99 -2.63
CA ILE A 129 -5.77 -2.89 -2.69
C ILE A 129 -7.20 -3.36 -2.35
N PHE A 130 -7.61 -4.55 -2.76
CA PHE A 130 -8.87 -5.11 -2.31
C PHE A 130 -8.90 -5.25 -0.78
N GLU A 131 -7.86 -5.86 -0.18
CA GLU A 131 -7.77 -6.08 1.26
C GLU A 131 -7.78 -4.77 2.05
N TYR A 132 -6.89 -3.83 1.70
CA TYR A 132 -6.63 -2.66 2.54
C TYR A 132 -7.48 -1.43 2.22
N HIS A 133 -8.08 -1.36 1.03
CA HIS A 133 -8.84 -0.19 0.60
C HIS A 133 -10.29 -0.47 0.25
N VAL A 134 -10.59 -1.58 -0.42
CA VAL A 134 -11.95 -1.87 -0.88
C VAL A 134 -12.78 -2.49 0.24
N PHE A 135 -12.39 -3.64 0.77
CA PHE A 135 -13.18 -4.35 1.80
C PHE A 135 -13.39 -3.55 3.10
N PRO A 136 -12.47 -2.69 3.56
CA PRO A 136 -12.75 -1.82 4.72
C PRO A 136 -13.85 -0.76 4.48
N ARG A 137 -14.29 -0.55 3.25
CA ARG A 137 -15.24 0.51 2.85
C ARG A 137 -16.54 0.00 2.27
N PHE A 138 -16.54 -1.19 1.71
CA PHE A 138 -17.70 -1.80 1.06
C PHE A 138 -18.03 -3.11 1.77
N GLU A 139 -19.29 -3.26 2.20
CA GLU A 139 -19.76 -4.47 2.87
C GLU A 139 -19.76 -5.68 1.94
N ARG A 140 -19.83 -5.43 0.61
CA ARG A 140 -19.87 -6.47 -0.41
C ARG A 140 -19.16 -5.99 -1.69
N VAL A 141 -18.40 -6.88 -2.29
CA VAL A 141 -17.77 -6.70 -3.61
C VAL A 141 -18.47 -7.62 -4.61
N VAL A 142 -18.94 -7.04 -5.72
CA VAL A 142 -19.58 -7.78 -6.82
C VAL A 142 -18.69 -7.73 -8.04
N VAL A 143 -18.27 -8.87 -8.51
CA VAL A 143 -17.53 -9.06 -9.77
C VAL A 143 -18.54 -9.43 -10.85
N GLU A 144 -18.81 -8.49 -11.74
CA GLU A 144 -19.75 -8.70 -12.86
C GLU A 144 -19.07 -9.52 -13.96
N ARG A 145 -19.63 -10.68 -14.30
CA ARG A 145 -19.15 -11.60 -15.34
C ARG A 145 -20.27 -12.06 -16.27
N PRO A 146 -19.96 -12.28 -17.56
CA PRO A 146 -20.90 -12.96 -18.45
C PRO A 146 -21.32 -14.36 -17.93
N GLU A 147 -22.55 -14.76 -18.22
CA GLU A 147 -23.07 -16.09 -17.87
C GLU A 147 -22.21 -17.24 -18.42
N GLU A 148 -21.57 -17.06 -19.57
CA GLU A 148 -20.66 -18.05 -20.18
C GLU A 148 -19.40 -18.33 -19.35
N TYR A 149 -19.05 -17.42 -18.42
CA TYR A 149 -17.95 -17.55 -17.45
C TYR A 149 -18.44 -17.84 -16.04
N GLY A 150 -19.70 -18.26 -15.86
CA GLY A 150 -20.26 -18.64 -14.57
C GLY A 150 -21.14 -17.57 -13.92
N GLY A 151 -21.30 -16.39 -14.53
CA GLY A 151 -22.08 -15.29 -13.98
C GLY A 151 -21.35 -14.53 -12.86
N ASP A 152 -22.06 -13.62 -12.20
CA ASP A 152 -21.49 -12.74 -11.18
C ASP A 152 -20.99 -13.50 -9.96
N LEU A 153 -19.88 -13.02 -9.37
CA LEU A 153 -19.39 -13.46 -8.06
C LEU A 153 -19.64 -12.36 -7.02
N GLU A 154 -20.04 -12.77 -5.84
CA GLU A 154 -20.27 -11.86 -4.72
C GLU A 154 -19.40 -12.29 -3.53
N TYR A 155 -18.72 -11.31 -2.93
CA TYR A 155 -17.81 -11.52 -1.80
C TYR A 155 -18.18 -10.59 -0.64
N ASP A 156 -18.43 -11.15 0.53
CA ASP A 156 -18.69 -10.41 1.77
C ASP A 156 -17.40 -10.19 2.58
N SER A 157 -16.29 -10.86 2.22
CA SER A 157 -14.98 -10.70 2.84
C SER A 157 -13.83 -10.81 1.84
N TYR A 158 -12.66 -10.29 2.22
CA TYR A 158 -11.45 -10.42 1.42
C TYR A 158 -11.00 -11.88 1.32
N GLU A 159 -11.11 -12.63 2.41
CA GLU A 159 -10.70 -14.02 2.48
C GLU A 159 -11.45 -14.92 1.48
N GLU A 160 -12.73 -14.62 1.22
CA GLU A 160 -13.52 -15.32 0.18
C GLU A 160 -13.00 -14.99 -1.22
N LEU A 161 -12.74 -13.70 -1.50
CA LEU A 161 -12.18 -13.26 -2.78
C LEU A 161 -10.79 -13.85 -3.01
N GLU A 162 -9.93 -13.86 -2.01
CA GLU A 162 -8.58 -14.41 -2.07
C GLU A 162 -8.61 -15.92 -2.34
N ALA A 163 -9.51 -16.66 -1.68
CA ALA A 163 -9.66 -18.10 -1.88
C ALA A 163 -10.08 -18.44 -3.33
N ASP A 164 -11.02 -17.68 -3.90
CA ASP A 164 -11.46 -17.85 -5.28
C ASP A 164 -10.38 -17.42 -6.29
N PHE A 165 -9.60 -16.40 -5.96
CA PHE A 165 -8.45 -16.00 -6.75
C PHE A 165 -7.37 -17.09 -6.75
N ALA A 166 -7.03 -17.65 -5.58
CA ALA A 166 -6.05 -18.72 -5.43
C ALA A 166 -6.48 -20.02 -6.15
N SER A 167 -7.80 -20.32 -6.16
CA SER A 167 -8.34 -21.49 -6.86
C SER A 167 -8.44 -21.31 -8.38
N GLY A 168 -8.37 -20.05 -8.86
CA GLY A 168 -8.56 -19.67 -10.27
C GLY A 168 -10.03 -19.46 -10.66
N GLU A 169 -10.98 -19.53 -9.73
CA GLU A 169 -12.39 -19.17 -9.96
C GLU A 169 -12.52 -17.67 -10.28
N LEU A 170 -11.78 -16.81 -9.56
CA LEU A 170 -11.63 -15.40 -9.88
C LEU A 170 -10.35 -15.18 -10.69
N HIS A 171 -10.52 -14.82 -11.95
CA HIS A 171 -9.39 -14.52 -12.84
C HIS A 171 -8.98 -13.03 -12.79
N PRO A 172 -7.68 -12.67 -13.00
CA PRO A 172 -7.25 -11.28 -13.07
C PRO A 172 -8.02 -10.41 -14.09
N ALA A 173 -8.51 -11.01 -15.17
CA ALA A 173 -9.31 -10.30 -16.18
C ALA A 173 -10.67 -9.79 -15.63
N ASP A 174 -11.18 -10.41 -14.56
CA ASP A 174 -12.43 -10.02 -13.89
C ASP A 174 -12.11 -9.18 -12.63
N ALA A 175 -11.05 -9.53 -11.92
CA ALA A 175 -10.61 -8.83 -10.71
C ALA A 175 -10.20 -7.38 -10.99
N LYS A 176 -9.40 -7.15 -12.04
CA LYS A 176 -8.87 -5.81 -12.36
C LYS A 176 -9.96 -4.79 -12.73
N PRO A 177 -10.90 -5.05 -13.66
CA PRO A 177 -11.99 -4.12 -13.94
C PRO A 177 -12.86 -3.86 -12.71
N THR A 178 -13.10 -4.89 -11.90
CA THR A 178 -13.82 -4.76 -10.64
C THR A 178 -13.08 -3.84 -9.68
N LEU A 179 -11.76 -4.04 -9.49
CA LEU A 179 -10.95 -3.17 -8.65
C LEU A 179 -11.01 -1.71 -9.13
N ALA A 180 -10.84 -1.47 -10.44
CA ALA A 180 -10.90 -0.13 -11.01
C ALA A 180 -12.22 0.57 -10.70
N LYS A 181 -13.36 -0.15 -10.85
CA LYS A 181 -14.70 0.34 -10.52
C LYS A 181 -14.85 0.75 -9.04
N TYR A 182 -14.31 -0.06 -8.11
CA TYR A 182 -14.38 0.26 -6.68
C TYR A 182 -13.40 1.37 -6.28
N LEU A 183 -12.20 1.41 -6.87
CA LEU A 183 -11.25 2.50 -6.67
C LEU A 183 -11.78 3.83 -7.17
N ASP A 184 -12.41 3.87 -8.34
CA ASP A 184 -13.03 5.09 -8.86
C ASP A 184 -14.06 5.67 -7.89
N LYS A 185 -14.92 4.80 -7.30
CA LYS A 185 -15.88 5.21 -6.26
C LYS A 185 -15.19 5.74 -4.99
N LEU A 186 -14.04 5.20 -4.62
CA LEU A 186 -13.28 5.66 -3.45
C LEU A 186 -12.62 7.02 -3.68
N VAL A 187 -12.14 7.26 -4.89
CA VAL A 187 -11.42 8.49 -5.28
C VAL A 187 -12.37 9.63 -5.61
N GLU A 188 -13.56 9.34 -6.14
CA GLU A 188 -14.53 10.32 -6.64
C GLU A 188 -14.82 11.47 -5.67
N PRO A 189 -15.10 11.26 -4.36
CA PRO A 189 -15.38 12.37 -3.44
C PRO A 189 -14.19 13.32 -3.26
N GLY A 190 -12.97 12.81 -3.33
CA GLY A 190 -11.74 13.60 -3.27
C GLY A 190 -11.52 14.38 -4.58
N ARG A 191 -11.74 13.74 -5.71
CA ARG A 191 -11.65 14.33 -7.05
C ARG A 191 -12.63 15.50 -7.22
N GLU A 192 -13.87 15.37 -6.75
CA GLU A 192 -14.87 16.43 -6.78
C GLU A 192 -14.42 17.66 -5.98
N LYS A 193 -13.95 17.46 -4.74
CA LYS A 193 -13.43 18.55 -3.90
C LYS A 193 -12.24 19.26 -4.52
N LEU A 194 -11.31 18.53 -5.15
CA LEU A 194 -10.18 19.14 -5.84
C LEU A 194 -10.61 19.97 -7.04
N ARG A 195 -11.64 19.55 -7.78
CA ARG A 195 -12.22 20.33 -8.89
C ARG A 195 -12.87 21.64 -8.40
N GLU A 196 -13.60 21.57 -7.28
CA GLU A 196 -14.23 22.77 -6.68
C GLU A 196 -13.20 23.79 -6.19
N GLN A 197 -12.03 23.36 -5.71
CA GLN A 197 -10.98 24.25 -5.21
C GLN A 197 -10.11 24.88 -6.30
N ARG A 198 -10.16 24.36 -7.53
CA ARG A 198 -9.41 24.90 -8.68
C ARG A 198 -10.15 25.99 -9.46
N ILE A 199 -11.33 26.41 -8.98
CA ILE A 199 -12.10 27.57 -9.47
C ILE A 199 -11.72 28.76 -8.61
#